data_01024c66d532c5a776fe0aa4fcf37002
#
_entry.id   01024c66d532c5a776fe0aa4fcf37002
#
_cell.length_a   1.000
_cell.length_b   1.000
_cell.length_c   1.000
_cell.angle_alpha   90.00
_cell.angle_beta   90.00
_cell.angle_gamma   90.00
#
_symmetry.space_group_name_H-M   'P 1'
#
loop_
_entity.id
_entity.type
_entity.pdbx_description
1 polymer ?
#
loop_
_entity_poly.entity_id
_entity_poly.type
_entity_poly.pdbx_seq_one_letter_code
_entity_poly.pdbx_strand_id
1 'polypeptide(L)'
;MTGYGKAEAIIEAGKIIVEVRSLNGKTADISLKTSMLPKDKEMAVRQKIAAELTRGNIDFFITFEPNTADSAKKINMDLAMEYYQQISELGGKLGAHDLCNQNPNDLLAMILRMPEVMDAKKQDVITDENWTIVEACIDQALANINSFRSHEGKVLYKDVTEKVNNILEFSRQVETYEQERVEAIREKILNRFAELKAEPDQSRLEQEMIFYIEKLDLNEERVRLRQHCRYLLDTIANEANPGKKLGFIAQEMGREINTTGSKANHTEIQKIVVKMKDELEKIKEQSLNIL
;
A
#
# COMPACT_ATOMS: atom_id res chain seq x y z
N MET A 1 -2.86 2.52 0.20
CA MET A 1 -2.87 1.92 -1.15
C MET A 1 -1.47 1.82 -1.70
N THR A 2 -1.16 0.73 -2.38
CA THR A 2 -0.03 0.63 -3.28
C THR A 2 -0.36 1.35 -4.58
N GLY A 3 0.65 1.71 -5.35
CA GLY A 3 0.41 2.37 -6.64
C GLY A 3 1.67 2.42 -7.49
N TYR A 4 1.49 2.40 -8.79
CA TYR A 4 2.54 2.54 -9.79
C TYR A 4 2.08 3.51 -10.88
N GLY A 5 2.94 4.46 -11.21
CA GLY A 5 2.73 5.37 -12.33
C GLY A 5 4.02 5.53 -13.13
N LYS A 6 3.92 5.47 -14.43
CA LYS A 6 5.02 5.63 -15.37
C LYS A 6 4.60 6.59 -16.46
N ALA A 7 5.51 7.47 -16.85
CA ALA A 7 5.37 8.31 -18.04
C ALA A 7 6.71 8.42 -18.77
N GLU A 8 6.66 8.73 -20.04
CA GLU A 8 7.83 8.81 -20.90
C GLU A 8 7.73 10.09 -21.74
N ALA A 9 8.84 10.79 -21.88
CA ALA A 9 8.95 11.97 -22.72
C ALA A 9 10.20 11.90 -23.59
N ILE A 10 10.11 12.38 -24.80
CA ILE A 10 11.22 12.46 -25.75
C ILE A 10 11.76 13.89 -25.71
N ILE A 11 13.06 14.03 -25.48
CA ILE A 11 13.83 15.27 -25.61
C ILE A 11 14.88 15.10 -26.71
N GLU A 12 15.54 16.17 -27.14
CA GLU A 12 16.54 16.10 -28.23
C GLU A 12 17.67 15.09 -27.92
N ALA A 13 18.11 15.01 -26.68
CA ALA A 13 19.19 14.11 -26.24
C ALA A 13 18.79 12.63 -26.15
N GLY A 14 17.49 12.33 -26.03
CA GLY A 14 17.01 10.98 -25.83
C GLY A 14 15.63 10.91 -25.18
N LYS A 15 15.38 9.83 -24.43
CA LYS A 15 14.10 9.55 -23.78
C LYS A 15 14.24 9.66 -22.27
N ILE A 16 13.38 10.44 -21.65
CA ILE A 16 13.23 10.53 -20.20
C ILE A 16 12.08 9.61 -19.78
N ILE A 17 12.30 8.82 -18.75
CA ILE A 17 11.30 7.94 -18.14
C ILE A 17 11.15 8.36 -16.68
N VAL A 18 9.94 8.72 -16.30
CA VAL A 18 9.56 9.02 -14.91
C VAL A 18 8.75 7.87 -14.35
N GLU A 19 9.20 7.31 -13.25
CA GLU A 19 8.47 6.27 -12.51
C GLU A 19 8.19 6.73 -11.09
N VAL A 20 6.96 6.53 -10.64
CA VAL A 20 6.51 6.79 -9.28
C VAL A 20 5.93 5.52 -8.70
N ARG A 21 6.48 5.07 -7.59
CA ARG A 21 6.03 3.88 -6.86
C ARG A 21 5.59 4.31 -5.48
N SER A 22 4.46 3.82 -5.04
CA SER A 22 3.94 4.10 -3.71
C SER A 22 3.58 2.81 -2.99
N LEU A 23 4.08 2.67 -1.76
CA LEU A 23 3.70 1.63 -0.82
C LEU A 23 2.84 2.23 0.30
N ASN A 24 2.13 1.35 1.03
CA ASN A 24 1.28 1.77 2.13
C ASN A 24 2.12 2.44 3.24
N GLY A 25 1.70 3.64 3.67
CA GLY A 25 2.36 4.42 4.73
C GLY A 25 1.36 5.29 5.47
N LYS A 26 1.69 5.70 6.70
CA LYS A 26 0.85 6.58 7.53
C LYS A 26 0.95 8.05 7.12
N THR A 27 2.12 8.45 6.66
CA THR A 27 2.47 9.80 6.19
C THR A 27 3.05 9.72 4.78
N ALA A 28 3.12 10.84 4.07
CA ALA A 28 3.85 10.90 2.82
C ALA A 28 5.36 10.96 3.11
N ASP A 29 6.05 9.87 2.85
CA ASP A 29 7.52 9.79 2.90
C ASP A 29 8.03 9.68 1.46
N ILE A 30 8.71 10.74 0.99
CA ILE A 30 9.10 10.89 -0.41
C ILE A 30 10.61 10.72 -0.56
N SER A 31 11.01 9.69 -1.26
CA SER A 31 12.39 9.39 -1.62
C SER A 31 12.63 9.68 -3.11
N LEU A 32 13.39 10.73 -3.42
CA LEU A 32 13.81 11.02 -4.79
C LEU A 32 15.08 10.22 -5.09
N LYS A 33 14.95 9.17 -5.86
CA LYS A 33 16.05 8.27 -6.26
C LYS A 33 16.54 8.63 -7.67
N THR A 34 17.01 9.85 -7.82
CA THR A 34 17.53 10.37 -9.09
C THR A 34 18.69 11.34 -8.84
N SER A 35 19.71 11.27 -9.66
CA SER A 35 20.82 12.25 -9.69
C SER A 35 20.71 13.25 -10.83
N MET A 36 19.63 13.15 -11.63
CA MET A 36 19.46 13.96 -12.84
C MET A 36 18.62 15.20 -12.58
N LEU A 37 17.86 15.24 -11.49
CA LEU A 37 17.01 16.38 -11.16
C LEU A 37 17.86 17.53 -10.61
N PRO A 38 17.77 18.73 -11.19
CA PRO A 38 18.44 19.91 -10.66
C PRO A 38 17.98 20.21 -9.22
N LYS A 39 18.91 20.63 -8.37
CA LYS A 39 18.64 20.86 -6.93
C LYS A 39 17.61 21.95 -6.68
N ASP A 40 17.55 22.96 -7.53
CA ASP A 40 16.55 24.03 -7.46
C ASP A 40 15.14 23.55 -7.75
N LYS A 41 14.96 22.52 -8.59
CA LYS A 41 13.67 21.93 -8.94
C LYS A 41 13.23 20.83 -7.96
N GLU A 42 14.16 20.25 -7.17
CA GLU A 42 13.89 19.13 -6.28
C GLU A 42 12.78 19.42 -5.26
N MET A 43 12.81 20.62 -4.65
CA MET A 43 11.82 21.00 -3.64
C MET A 43 10.42 21.15 -4.24
N ALA A 44 10.32 21.73 -5.43
CA ALA A 44 9.05 21.89 -6.14
C ALA A 44 8.44 20.52 -6.51
N VAL A 45 9.27 19.59 -6.99
CA VAL A 45 8.83 18.21 -7.30
C VAL A 45 8.35 17.47 -6.05
N ARG A 46 9.07 17.60 -4.92
CA ARG A 46 8.63 17.02 -3.62
C ARG A 46 7.29 17.57 -3.17
N GLN A 47 7.09 18.89 -3.25
CA GLN A 47 5.82 19.51 -2.88
C GLN A 47 4.67 19.04 -3.79
N LYS A 48 4.90 18.94 -5.10
CA LYS A 48 3.94 18.45 -6.08
C LYS A 48 3.53 17.00 -5.78
N ILE A 49 4.51 16.12 -5.53
CA ILE A 49 4.25 14.72 -5.17
C ILE A 49 3.47 14.63 -3.84
N ALA A 50 3.83 15.44 -2.83
CA ALA A 50 3.13 15.44 -1.54
C ALA A 50 1.68 15.92 -1.65
N ALA A 51 1.41 16.92 -2.50
CA ALA A 51 0.07 17.43 -2.74
C ALA A 51 -0.82 16.38 -3.42
N GLU A 52 -0.29 15.68 -4.44
CA GLU A 52 -1.03 14.70 -5.23
C GLU A 52 -1.24 13.35 -4.50
N LEU A 53 -0.27 12.90 -3.74
CA LEU A 53 -0.26 11.54 -3.18
C LEU A 53 -0.50 11.46 -1.68
N THR A 54 -0.90 12.52 -1.03
CA THR A 54 -1.33 12.67 0.38
C THR A 54 -0.64 11.77 1.42
N ARG A 55 -0.44 10.47 1.18
CA ARG A 55 0.26 9.52 2.07
C ARG A 55 0.86 8.33 1.30
N GLY A 56 1.82 7.66 1.94
CA GLY A 56 2.51 6.47 1.44
C GLY A 56 4.03 6.64 1.46
N ASN A 57 4.77 5.54 1.40
CA ASN A 57 6.19 5.57 1.11
C ASN A 57 6.35 5.65 -0.41
N ILE A 58 6.81 6.80 -0.89
CA ILE A 58 6.81 7.16 -2.31
C ILE A 58 8.25 7.18 -2.81
N ASP A 59 8.57 6.28 -3.71
CA ASP A 59 9.83 6.27 -4.45
C ASP A 59 9.61 6.91 -5.82
N PHE A 60 10.41 7.92 -6.12
CA PHE A 60 10.39 8.65 -7.38
C PHE A 60 11.71 8.44 -8.13
N PHE A 61 11.62 8.02 -9.37
CA PHE A 61 12.76 7.74 -10.24
C PHE A 61 12.66 8.57 -11.50
N ILE A 62 13.81 9.08 -11.95
CA ILE A 62 13.99 9.56 -13.32
C ILE A 62 15.13 8.77 -13.93
N THR A 63 14.89 8.15 -15.07
CA THR A 63 15.90 7.48 -15.87
C THR A 63 15.97 8.08 -17.25
N PHE A 64 17.15 8.07 -17.87
CA PHE A 64 17.39 8.60 -19.19
C PHE A 64 17.97 7.53 -20.09
N GLU A 65 17.38 7.39 -21.27
CA GLU A 65 17.85 6.54 -22.35
C GLU A 65 18.37 7.43 -23.49
N PRO A 66 19.70 7.49 -23.74
CA PRO A 66 20.25 8.32 -24.80
C PRO A 66 19.87 7.79 -26.18
N ASN A 67 19.78 8.68 -27.18
CA ASN A 67 19.63 8.27 -28.56
C ASN A 67 20.84 7.43 -29.00
N THR A 68 20.60 6.38 -29.79
CA THR A 68 21.63 5.42 -30.22
C THR A 68 22.83 6.06 -30.96
N ALA A 69 22.63 7.23 -31.56
CA ALA A 69 23.70 7.99 -32.23
C ALA A 69 24.68 8.65 -31.24
N ASP A 70 24.25 8.95 -30.01
CA ASP A 70 25.05 9.62 -28.96
C ASP A 70 25.52 8.65 -27.85
N SER A 71 25.36 7.35 -28.03
CA SER A 71 25.74 6.34 -27.02
C SER A 71 27.26 6.14 -26.87
N ALA A 72 28.06 6.62 -27.78
CA ALA A 72 29.51 6.56 -27.67
C ALA A 72 30.01 7.57 -26.61
N LYS A 73 30.69 7.05 -25.58
CA LYS A 73 31.35 7.89 -24.58
C LYS A 73 32.34 8.82 -25.27
N LYS A 74 32.22 10.14 -25.07
CA LYS A 74 33.15 11.13 -25.61
C LYS A 74 34.45 11.10 -24.79
N ILE A 75 35.56 11.12 -25.48
CA ILE A 75 36.87 11.23 -24.83
C ILE A 75 37.09 12.69 -24.42
N ASN A 76 37.46 12.94 -23.17
CA ASN A 76 37.91 14.23 -22.68
C ASN A 76 39.35 14.46 -23.19
N MET A 77 39.46 15.09 -24.35
CA MET A 77 40.74 15.31 -25.03
C MET A 77 41.70 16.14 -24.21
N ASP A 78 41.19 17.18 -23.50
CA ASP A 78 42.03 18.05 -22.69
C ASP A 78 42.68 17.29 -21.53
N LEU A 79 41.87 16.50 -20.80
CA LEU A 79 42.37 15.69 -19.70
C LEU A 79 43.30 14.57 -20.19
N ALA A 80 42.98 13.96 -21.33
CA ALA A 80 43.87 12.95 -21.96
C ALA A 80 45.23 13.51 -22.30
N MET A 81 45.27 14.72 -22.84
CA MET A 81 46.54 15.42 -23.18
C MET A 81 47.31 15.81 -21.91
N GLU A 82 46.65 16.23 -20.86
CA GLU A 82 47.28 16.55 -19.59
C GLU A 82 47.90 15.29 -18.95
N TYR A 83 47.19 14.16 -18.91
CA TYR A 83 47.79 12.88 -18.48
C TYR A 83 48.98 12.43 -19.35
N TYR A 84 48.87 12.64 -20.66
CA TYR A 84 50.02 12.34 -21.57
C TYR A 84 51.27 13.15 -21.19
N GLN A 85 51.11 14.45 -20.92
CA GLN A 85 52.21 15.32 -20.52
C GLN A 85 52.81 14.93 -19.18
N GLN A 86 51.99 14.65 -18.18
CA GLN A 86 52.44 14.23 -16.86
C GLN A 86 53.17 12.87 -16.88
N ILE A 87 52.70 11.91 -17.67
CA ILE A 87 53.36 10.60 -17.83
C ILE A 87 54.69 10.77 -18.54
N SER A 88 54.76 11.64 -19.57
CA SER A 88 56.02 11.92 -20.30
C SER A 88 57.05 12.59 -19.41
N GLU A 89 56.68 13.57 -18.59
CA GLU A 89 57.56 14.22 -17.62
C GLU A 89 58.06 13.24 -16.56
N LEU A 90 57.15 12.39 -16.04
CA LEU A 90 57.51 11.36 -15.06
C LEU A 90 58.51 10.34 -15.64
N GLY A 91 58.28 9.91 -16.87
CA GLY A 91 59.19 9.02 -17.61
C GLY A 91 60.59 9.64 -17.78
N GLY A 92 60.64 10.95 -18.11
CA GLY A 92 61.92 11.67 -18.19
C GLY A 92 62.67 11.75 -16.87
N LYS A 93 61.96 12.03 -15.75
CA LYS A 93 62.55 12.11 -14.41
C LYS A 93 63.04 10.72 -13.88
N LEU A 94 62.40 9.66 -14.30
CA LEU A 94 62.77 8.28 -13.91
C LEU A 94 63.84 7.69 -14.83
N GLY A 95 64.33 8.41 -15.83
CA GLY A 95 65.31 7.91 -16.80
C GLY A 95 64.76 6.84 -17.76
N ALA A 96 63.45 6.71 -17.80
CA ALA A 96 62.74 5.76 -18.62
C ALA A 96 62.35 6.39 -19.98
N HIS A 97 63.38 6.88 -20.71
CA HIS A 97 63.15 7.61 -21.99
C HIS A 97 62.48 6.74 -23.07
N ASP A 98 62.45 5.42 -22.92
CA ASP A 98 61.84 4.51 -23.91
C ASP A 98 60.33 4.20 -23.62
N LEU A 99 59.78 4.62 -22.49
CA LEU A 99 58.35 4.35 -22.18
C LEU A 99 57.36 4.92 -23.20
N CYS A 100 57.70 6.06 -23.81
CA CYS A 100 56.86 6.67 -24.84
C CYS A 100 57.17 6.17 -26.26
N ASN A 101 58.32 5.50 -26.49
CA ASN A 101 58.76 5.08 -27.79
C ASN A 101 58.50 3.62 -28.15
N GLN A 102 58.25 2.73 -27.14
CA GLN A 102 58.13 1.28 -27.41
C GLN A 102 56.78 0.89 -27.99
N ASN A 103 55.68 1.52 -27.62
CA ASN A 103 54.37 1.25 -28.23
C ASN A 103 53.38 2.38 -27.96
N PRO A 104 53.17 3.33 -28.91
CA PRO A 104 52.20 4.43 -28.74
C PRO A 104 50.77 3.94 -28.41
N ASN A 105 50.40 2.72 -28.85
CA ASN A 105 49.08 2.16 -28.63
C ASN A 105 48.87 1.75 -27.15
N ASP A 106 49.93 1.29 -26.47
CA ASP A 106 49.83 0.91 -25.06
C ASP A 106 49.67 2.14 -24.15
N LEU A 107 50.39 3.23 -24.48
CA LEU A 107 50.24 4.50 -23.77
C LEU A 107 48.85 5.10 -23.96
N LEU A 108 48.34 5.08 -25.19
CA LEU A 108 46.98 5.53 -25.47
C LEU A 108 45.96 4.67 -24.75
N ALA A 109 46.09 3.35 -24.74
CA ALA A 109 45.21 2.46 -24.02
C ALA A 109 45.25 2.67 -22.48
N MET A 110 46.42 3.05 -21.94
CA MET A 110 46.58 3.39 -20.53
C MET A 110 45.85 4.70 -20.21
N ILE A 111 46.03 5.75 -21.01
CA ILE A 111 45.40 7.03 -20.83
C ILE A 111 43.87 6.93 -20.92
N LEU A 112 43.34 6.17 -21.88
CA LEU A 112 41.91 5.94 -22.04
C LEU A 112 41.29 5.19 -20.85
N ARG A 113 42.09 4.48 -20.03
CA ARG A 113 41.63 3.82 -18.79
C ARG A 113 41.76 4.71 -17.55
N MET A 114 42.36 5.89 -17.67
CA MET A 114 42.46 6.83 -16.54
C MET A 114 41.10 7.37 -16.16
N PRO A 115 40.87 7.66 -14.87
CA PRO A 115 39.60 8.23 -14.40
C PRO A 115 39.24 9.47 -15.20
N GLU A 116 37.95 9.63 -15.49
CA GLU A 116 37.34 10.82 -16.14
C GLU A 116 37.79 11.09 -17.60
N VAL A 117 38.73 10.31 -18.17
CA VAL A 117 39.13 10.45 -19.58
C VAL A 117 38.03 9.91 -20.51
N MET A 118 37.40 8.80 -20.16
CA MET A 118 36.29 8.21 -20.91
C MET A 118 34.92 8.62 -20.37
N ASP A 119 34.88 9.31 -19.24
CA ASP A 119 33.66 9.85 -18.67
C ASP A 119 33.65 11.37 -18.95
N ALA A 120 33.19 11.72 -20.12
CA ALA A 120 32.80 13.12 -20.36
C ALA A 120 31.86 13.55 -19.24
N LYS A 121 32.05 14.77 -18.67
CA LYS A 121 31.15 15.38 -17.69
C LYS A 121 29.72 14.99 -18.02
N LYS A 122 29.00 14.41 -17.08
CA LYS A 122 27.56 14.18 -17.22
C LYS A 122 26.96 15.52 -17.65
N GLN A 123 26.63 15.68 -18.92
CA GLN A 123 25.85 16.82 -19.35
C GLN A 123 24.56 16.76 -18.58
N ASP A 124 24.18 17.88 -17.97
CA ASP A 124 22.88 17.99 -17.33
C ASP A 124 21.82 17.71 -18.38
N VAL A 125 21.23 16.51 -18.31
CA VAL A 125 20.20 16.04 -19.25
C VAL A 125 18.96 16.90 -19.12
N ILE A 126 18.67 17.35 -17.88
CA ILE A 126 17.53 18.21 -17.57
C ILE A 126 18.05 19.65 -17.48
N THR A 127 17.64 20.47 -18.44
CA THR A 127 17.98 21.90 -18.54
C THR A 127 16.71 22.74 -18.40
N ASP A 128 16.86 24.06 -18.19
CA ASP A 128 15.70 24.96 -18.14
C ASP A 128 14.90 24.96 -19.46
N GLU A 129 15.56 24.70 -20.58
CA GLU A 129 14.92 24.66 -21.91
C GLU A 129 13.95 23.46 -22.05
N ASN A 130 14.34 22.27 -21.51
CA ASN A 130 13.51 21.07 -21.60
C ASN A 130 12.69 20.78 -20.32
N TRP A 131 12.82 21.65 -19.29
CA TRP A 131 12.14 21.49 -18.02
C TRP A 131 10.62 21.34 -18.16
N THR A 132 9.99 22.13 -19.02
CA THR A 132 8.54 22.06 -19.25
C THR A 132 8.10 20.69 -19.73
N ILE A 133 8.90 20.02 -20.57
CA ILE A 133 8.63 18.67 -21.07
C ILE A 133 8.77 17.66 -19.93
N VAL A 134 9.82 17.80 -19.11
CA VAL A 134 10.06 16.93 -17.95
C VAL A 134 8.97 17.09 -16.91
N GLU A 135 8.55 18.32 -16.62
CA GLU A 135 7.48 18.61 -15.68
C GLU A 135 6.14 18.01 -16.13
N ALA A 136 5.79 18.15 -17.40
CA ALA A 136 4.61 17.51 -17.98
C ALA A 136 4.66 15.98 -17.87
N CYS A 137 5.86 15.40 -18.04
CA CYS A 137 6.07 13.96 -17.85
C CYS A 137 5.87 13.54 -16.38
N ILE A 138 6.34 14.35 -15.43
CA ILE A 138 6.10 14.14 -13.99
C ILE A 138 4.60 14.19 -13.70
N ASP A 139 3.88 15.18 -14.20
CA ASP A 139 2.44 15.31 -14.03
C ASP A 139 1.68 14.10 -14.58
N GLN A 140 2.09 13.64 -15.77
CA GLN A 140 1.48 12.44 -16.35
C GLN A 140 1.75 11.18 -15.52
N ALA A 141 2.95 11.00 -14.96
CA ALA A 141 3.26 9.89 -14.08
C ALA A 141 2.42 9.93 -12.79
N LEU A 142 2.21 11.13 -12.21
CA LEU A 142 1.35 11.35 -11.05
C LEU A 142 -0.13 11.09 -11.37
N ALA A 143 -0.60 11.50 -12.53
CA ALA A 143 -1.96 11.18 -12.99
C ALA A 143 -2.16 9.68 -13.17
N ASN A 144 -1.17 8.98 -13.73
CA ASN A 144 -1.22 7.54 -13.94
C ASN A 144 -1.28 6.75 -12.62
N ILE A 145 -0.48 7.13 -11.60
CA ILE A 145 -0.55 6.48 -10.28
C ILE A 145 -1.89 6.76 -9.57
N ASN A 146 -2.46 7.95 -9.71
CA ASN A 146 -3.77 8.28 -9.16
C ASN A 146 -4.89 7.51 -9.87
N SER A 147 -4.80 7.33 -11.18
CA SER A 147 -5.72 6.46 -11.94
C SER A 147 -5.64 5.01 -11.47
N PHE A 148 -4.43 4.49 -11.28
CA PHE A 148 -4.21 3.14 -10.74
C PHE A 148 -4.83 2.98 -9.35
N ARG A 149 -4.57 3.93 -8.43
CA ARG A 149 -5.15 3.94 -7.07
C ARG A 149 -6.68 4.01 -7.09
N SER A 150 -7.25 4.81 -8.00
CA SER A 150 -8.70 4.91 -8.16
C SER A 150 -9.33 3.59 -8.62
N HIS A 151 -8.67 2.89 -9.54
CA HIS A 151 -9.12 1.58 -9.98
C HIS A 151 -9.05 0.53 -8.85
N GLU A 152 -7.91 0.46 -8.14
CA GLU A 152 -7.73 -0.42 -6.97
C GLU A 152 -8.78 -0.10 -5.89
N GLY A 153 -9.04 1.18 -5.63
CA GLY A 153 -10.06 1.63 -4.68
C GLY A 153 -11.47 1.13 -5.01
N LYS A 154 -11.86 1.12 -6.27
CA LYS A 154 -13.16 0.58 -6.71
C LYS A 154 -13.27 -0.93 -6.46
N VAL A 155 -12.18 -1.67 -6.67
CA VAL A 155 -12.14 -3.12 -6.39
C VAL A 155 -12.26 -3.37 -4.89
N LEU A 156 -11.50 -2.64 -4.08
CA LEU A 156 -11.55 -2.74 -2.62
C LEU A 156 -12.93 -2.36 -2.05
N TYR A 157 -13.54 -1.31 -2.58
CA TYR A 157 -14.91 -0.90 -2.21
C TYR A 157 -15.92 -2.03 -2.42
N LYS A 158 -15.88 -2.67 -3.60
CA LYS A 158 -16.75 -3.80 -3.91
C LYS A 158 -16.52 -4.98 -2.98
N ASP A 159 -15.25 -5.33 -2.76
CA ASP A 159 -14.86 -6.44 -1.90
C ASP A 159 -15.31 -6.24 -0.44
N VAL A 160 -15.06 -5.06 0.14
CA VAL A 160 -15.50 -4.73 1.51
C VAL A 160 -17.03 -4.71 1.61
N THR A 161 -17.73 -4.16 0.60
CA THR A 161 -19.19 -4.12 0.57
C THR A 161 -19.78 -5.54 0.56
N GLU A 162 -19.21 -6.46 -0.22
CA GLU A 162 -19.62 -7.85 -0.26
C GLU A 162 -19.47 -8.53 1.11
N LYS A 163 -18.32 -8.35 1.77
CA LYS A 163 -18.06 -8.94 3.10
C LYS A 163 -18.98 -8.39 4.18
N VAL A 164 -19.29 -7.10 4.16
CA VAL A 164 -20.27 -6.50 5.08
C VAL A 164 -21.67 -7.10 4.85
N ASN A 165 -22.06 -7.28 3.59
CA ASN A 165 -23.34 -7.90 3.27
C ASN A 165 -23.39 -9.37 3.70
N ASN A 166 -22.28 -10.11 3.61
CA ASN A 166 -22.17 -11.48 4.13
C ASN A 166 -22.39 -11.50 5.66
N ILE A 167 -21.78 -10.56 6.39
CA ILE A 167 -22.01 -10.44 7.86
C ILE A 167 -23.48 -10.15 8.17
N LEU A 168 -24.12 -9.27 7.41
CA LEU A 168 -25.55 -8.97 7.58
C LEU A 168 -26.42 -10.20 7.32
N GLU A 169 -26.10 -10.99 6.31
CA GLU A 169 -26.82 -12.23 6.00
C GLU A 169 -26.61 -13.30 7.09
N PHE A 170 -25.37 -13.47 7.56
CA PHE A 170 -25.08 -14.34 8.70
C PHE A 170 -25.83 -13.91 9.96
N SER A 171 -25.96 -12.59 10.20
CA SER A 171 -26.75 -12.08 11.32
C SER A 171 -28.23 -12.43 11.21
N ARG A 172 -28.79 -12.49 9.99
CA ARG A 172 -30.18 -12.96 9.76
C ARG A 172 -30.29 -14.46 10.02
N GLN A 173 -29.30 -15.26 9.61
CA GLN A 173 -29.28 -16.68 9.86
C GLN A 173 -29.26 -17.00 11.36
N VAL A 174 -28.58 -16.21 12.19
CA VAL A 174 -28.63 -16.37 13.67
C VAL A 174 -30.06 -16.27 14.18
N GLU A 175 -30.90 -15.37 13.63
CA GLU A 175 -32.30 -15.17 14.02
C GLU A 175 -33.14 -16.46 13.84
N THR A 176 -32.87 -17.24 12.81
CA THR A 176 -33.63 -18.47 12.55
C THR A 176 -33.42 -19.55 13.64
N TYR A 177 -32.31 -19.51 14.36
CA TYR A 177 -31.96 -20.46 15.42
C TYR A 177 -32.36 -19.99 16.83
N GLU A 178 -32.96 -18.80 16.98
CA GLU A 178 -33.32 -18.27 18.31
C GLU A 178 -34.40 -19.10 18.99
N GLN A 179 -35.43 -19.51 18.24
CA GLN A 179 -36.53 -20.34 18.77
C GLN A 179 -36.02 -21.72 19.18
N GLU A 180 -35.28 -22.41 18.33
CA GLU A 180 -34.66 -23.70 18.59
C GLU A 180 -33.78 -23.66 19.85
N ARG A 181 -33.03 -22.57 20.03
CA ARG A 181 -32.17 -22.36 21.21
C ARG A 181 -33.00 -22.26 22.51
N VAL A 182 -34.12 -21.53 22.50
CA VAL A 182 -34.99 -21.39 23.67
C VAL A 182 -35.59 -22.73 24.03
N GLU A 183 -36.05 -23.50 23.05
CA GLU A 183 -36.61 -24.84 23.24
C GLU A 183 -35.55 -25.79 23.81
N ALA A 184 -34.35 -25.81 23.27
CA ALA A 184 -33.25 -26.64 23.78
C ALA A 184 -32.86 -26.30 25.23
N ILE A 185 -32.90 -25.03 25.63
CA ILE A 185 -32.66 -24.62 27.02
C ILE A 185 -33.78 -25.18 27.93
N ARG A 186 -35.01 -25.03 27.49
CA ARG A 186 -36.16 -25.53 28.23
C ARG A 186 -36.06 -27.06 28.48
N GLU A 187 -35.80 -27.81 27.41
CA GLU A 187 -35.60 -29.28 27.52
C GLU A 187 -34.46 -29.63 28.46
N LYS A 188 -33.31 -28.95 28.37
CA LYS A 188 -32.18 -29.18 29.25
C LYS A 188 -32.51 -28.96 30.72
N ILE A 189 -33.28 -27.92 31.02
CA ILE A 189 -33.72 -27.65 32.41
C ILE A 189 -34.66 -28.74 32.89
N LEU A 190 -35.68 -29.12 32.09
CA LEU A 190 -36.62 -30.20 32.44
C LEU A 190 -35.94 -31.54 32.65
N ASN A 191 -35.00 -31.91 31.80
CA ASN A 191 -34.22 -33.14 31.93
C ASN A 191 -33.40 -33.16 33.23
N ARG A 192 -32.84 -32.05 33.67
CA ARG A 192 -32.13 -31.95 34.94
C ARG A 192 -33.08 -32.15 36.16
N PHE A 193 -34.31 -31.62 36.11
CA PHE A 193 -35.30 -31.89 37.15
C PHE A 193 -35.67 -33.36 37.19
N ALA A 194 -35.84 -34.02 36.06
CA ALA A 194 -36.13 -35.43 35.98
C ALA A 194 -34.98 -36.29 36.58
N GLU A 195 -33.72 -35.95 36.29
CA GLU A 195 -32.55 -36.61 36.88
C GLU A 195 -32.52 -36.49 38.41
N LEU A 196 -32.91 -35.35 38.95
CA LEU A 196 -32.95 -35.06 40.38
C LEU A 196 -34.20 -35.66 41.07
N LYS A 197 -35.12 -36.29 40.33
CA LYS A 197 -36.42 -36.79 40.81
C LYS A 197 -37.21 -35.74 41.58
N ALA A 198 -37.08 -34.47 41.15
CA ALA A 198 -37.77 -33.32 41.73
C ALA A 198 -38.88 -32.87 40.78
N GLU A 199 -40.09 -32.61 41.32
CA GLU A 199 -41.13 -31.95 40.57
C GLU A 199 -40.87 -30.44 40.58
N PRO A 200 -40.74 -29.78 39.38
CA PRO A 200 -40.54 -28.35 39.34
C PRO A 200 -41.79 -27.59 39.76
N ASP A 201 -41.62 -26.61 40.62
CA ASP A 201 -42.65 -25.55 40.80
C ASP A 201 -42.77 -24.79 39.48
N GLN A 202 -43.94 -24.87 38.84
CA GLN A 202 -44.21 -24.31 37.51
C GLN A 202 -43.96 -22.81 37.48
N SER A 203 -44.39 -22.05 38.51
CA SER A 203 -44.20 -20.61 38.57
C SER A 203 -42.72 -20.21 38.69
N ARG A 204 -41.95 -20.97 39.44
CA ARG A 204 -40.51 -20.73 39.62
C ARG A 204 -39.73 -21.13 38.38
N LEU A 205 -40.13 -22.21 37.69
CA LEU A 205 -39.55 -22.61 36.43
C LEU A 205 -39.74 -21.51 35.35
N GLU A 206 -40.94 -20.93 35.25
CA GLU A 206 -41.24 -19.84 34.31
C GLU A 206 -40.42 -18.57 34.61
N GLN A 207 -40.28 -18.19 35.88
CA GLN A 207 -39.46 -17.05 36.28
C GLN A 207 -37.97 -17.27 35.93
N GLU A 208 -37.42 -18.42 36.21
CA GLU A 208 -36.05 -18.76 35.84
C GLU A 208 -35.87 -18.81 34.32
N MET A 209 -36.84 -19.33 33.57
CA MET A 209 -36.79 -19.31 32.09
C MET A 209 -36.78 -17.88 31.52
N ILE A 210 -37.60 -16.98 32.06
CA ILE A 210 -37.58 -15.56 31.63
C ILE A 210 -36.21 -14.97 31.90
N PHE A 211 -35.64 -15.17 33.08
CA PHE A 211 -34.31 -14.67 33.42
C PHE A 211 -33.23 -15.21 32.48
N TYR A 212 -33.26 -16.51 32.11
CA TYR A 212 -32.32 -17.11 31.17
C TYR A 212 -32.52 -16.58 29.75
N ILE A 213 -33.76 -16.35 29.30
CA ILE A 213 -34.07 -15.82 27.98
C ILE A 213 -33.53 -14.39 27.87
N GLU A 214 -33.77 -13.53 28.86
CA GLU A 214 -33.27 -12.17 28.90
C GLU A 214 -31.74 -12.10 28.91
N LYS A 215 -31.09 -12.94 29.76
CA LYS A 215 -29.64 -13.00 29.87
C LYS A 215 -28.96 -13.47 28.59
N LEU A 216 -29.64 -14.31 27.80
CA LEU A 216 -29.13 -14.89 26.57
C LEU A 216 -29.67 -14.17 25.31
N ASP A 217 -30.44 -13.09 25.46
CA ASP A 217 -30.97 -12.33 24.35
C ASP A 217 -29.83 -11.82 23.46
N LEU A 218 -29.98 -11.97 22.14
CA LEU A 218 -29.02 -11.57 21.12
C LEU A 218 -29.55 -10.38 20.29
N ASN A 219 -30.74 -9.89 20.61
CA ASN A 219 -31.37 -8.86 19.78
C ASN A 219 -30.60 -7.53 19.81
N GLU A 220 -30.09 -7.16 20.98
CA GLU A 220 -29.31 -5.93 21.14
C GLU A 220 -28.04 -5.97 20.27
N GLU A 221 -27.25 -7.06 20.36
CA GLU A 221 -26.03 -7.26 19.60
C GLU A 221 -26.31 -7.26 18.09
N ARG A 222 -27.39 -7.87 17.66
CA ARG A 222 -27.81 -7.90 16.24
C ARG A 222 -28.20 -6.53 15.71
N VAL A 223 -28.95 -5.76 16.50
CA VAL A 223 -29.33 -4.40 16.14
C VAL A 223 -28.10 -3.50 16.05
N ARG A 224 -27.21 -3.56 17.03
CA ARG A 224 -25.92 -2.81 17.03
C ARG A 224 -25.03 -3.22 15.87
N LEU A 225 -24.85 -4.51 15.63
CA LEU A 225 -24.07 -5.01 14.49
C LEU A 225 -24.61 -4.48 13.15
N ARG A 226 -25.93 -4.52 12.97
CA ARG A 226 -26.59 -3.99 11.78
C ARG A 226 -26.35 -2.47 11.61
N GLN A 227 -26.39 -1.71 12.70
CA GLN A 227 -26.08 -0.28 12.69
C GLN A 227 -24.62 -0.03 12.31
N HIS A 228 -23.67 -0.76 12.89
CA HIS A 228 -22.25 -0.64 12.56
C HIS A 228 -21.96 -1.04 11.11
N CYS A 229 -22.59 -2.09 10.59
CA CYS A 229 -22.48 -2.48 9.18
C CYS A 229 -22.94 -1.35 8.25
N ARG A 230 -24.11 -0.74 8.51
CA ARG A 230 -24.62 0.39 7.72
C ARG A 230 -23.69 1.59 7.81
N TYR A 231 -23.22 1.91 9.02
CA TYR A 231 -22.31 3.02 9.23
C TYR A 231 -20.99 2.82 8.50
N LEU A 232 -20.48 1.59 8.42
CA LEU A 232 -19.29 1.25 7.65
C LEU A 232 -19.52 1.49 6.14
N LEU A 233 -20.66 1.02 5.60
CA LEU A 233 -21.02 1.23 4.19
C LEU A 233 -21.19 2.70 3.85
N ASP A 234 -21.82 3.49 4.73
CA ASP A 234 -21.99 4.93 4.53
C ASP A 234 -20.64 5.66 4.59
N THR A 235 -19.78 5.27 5.53
CA THR A 235 -18.44 5.87 5.70
C THR A 235 -17.56 5.62 4.48
N ILE A 236 -17.53 4.40 3.96
CA ILE A 236 -16.71 4.06 2.78
C ILE A 236 -17.22 4.72 1.50
N ALA A 237 -18.53 5.01 1.41
CA ALA A 237 -19.15 5.64 0.25
C ALA A 237 -18.98 7.16 0.21
N ASN A 238 -18.99 7.82 1.36
CA ASN A 238 -19.19 9.27 1.44
C ASN A 238 -18.01 10.05 2.04
N GLU A 239 -17.07 9.38 2.73
CA GLU A 239 -15.97 10.08 3.40
C GLU A 239 -14.65 9.98 2.63
N ALA A 240 -13.91 11.10 2.62
CA ALA A 240 -12.55 11.11 2.11
C ALA A 240 -11.60 10.49 3.17
N ASN A 241 -10.69 9.62 2.73
CA ASN A 241 -9.69 8.97 3.59
C ASN A 241 -10.29 8.17 4.78
N PRO A 242 -11.26 7.28 4.56
CA PRO A 242 -12.03 6.66 5.64
C PRO A 242 -11.27 5.55 6.38
N GLY A 243 -10.13 5.08 5.90
CA GLY A 243 -9.46 3.84 6.35
C GLY A 243 -9.29 3.71 7.87
N LYS A 244 -8.88 4.78 8.58
CA LYS A 244 -8.75 4.75 10.04
C LYS A 244 -10.10 4.59 10.74
N LYS A 245 -11.13 5.29 10.24
CA LYS A 245 -12.49 5.24 10.80
C LYS A 245 -13.14 3.87 10.55
N LEU A 246 -12.93 3.30 9.35
CA LEU A 246 -13.36 1.94 9.03
C LEU A 246 -12.77 0.92 10.00
N GLY A 247 -11.49 1.07 10.37
CA GLY A 247 -10.84 0.22 11.37
C GLY A 247 -11.53 0.27 12.73
N PHE A 248 -11.93 1.46 13.21
CA PHE A 248 -12.68 1.60 14.45
C PHE A 248 -14.08 0.99 14.37
N ILE A 249 -14.80 1.22 13.27
CA ILE A 249 -16.13 0.63 13.08
C ILE A 249 -16.04 -0.90 13.03
N ALA A 250 -15.05 -1.46 12.34
CA ALA A 250 -14.79 -2.89 12.29
C ALA A 250 -14.45 -3.48 13.68
N GLN A 251 -13.82 -2.70 14.55
CA GLN A 251 -13.55 -3.10 15.93
C GLN A 251 -14.86 -3.20 16.73
N GLU A 252 -15.78 -2.23 16.61
CA GLU A 252 -17.10 -2.30 17.26
C GLU A 252 -17.93 -3.47 16.72
N MET A 253 -17.94 -3.69 15.38
CA MET A 253 -18.57 -4.89 14.81
C MET A 253 -18.02 -6.17 15.46
N GLY A 254 -16.70 -6.23 15.69
CA GLY A 254 -16.06 -7.37 16.34
C GLY A 254 -16.52 -7.59 17.78
N ARG A 255 -16.81 -6.53 18.52
CA ARG A 255 -17.37 -6.61 19.88
C ARG A 255 -18.75 -7.26 19.84
N GLU A 256 -19.65 -6.81 18.97
CA GLU A 256 -21.00 -7.36 18.85
C GLU A 256 -20.98 -8.83 18.40
N ILE A 257 -20.12 -9.20 17.45
CA ILE A 257 -19.93 -10.59 17.01
C ILE A 257 -19.40 -11.47 18.14
N ASN A 258 -18.45 -10.97 18.94
CA ASN A 258 -17.90 -11.71 20.08
C ASN A 258 -18.95 -11.92 21.18
N THR A 259 -19.74 -10.89 21.50
CA THR A 259 -20.82 -10.97 22.48
C THR A 259 -21.89 -11.95 22.02
N THR A 260 -22.29 -11.91 20.74
CA THR A 260 -23.17 -12.92 20.13
C THR A 260 -22.62 -14.33 20.33
N GLY A 261 -21.32 -14.55 20.06
CA GLY A 261 -20.70 -15.87 20.27
C GLY A 261 -20.68 -16.31 21.73
N SER A 262 -20.43 -15.40 22.69
CA SER A 262 -20.37 -15.73 24.10
C SER A 262 -21.74 -16.01 24.72
N LYS A 263 -22.79 -15.32 24.28
CA LYS A 263 -24.17 -15.53 24.69
C LYS A 263 -24.84 -16.73 24.01
N ALA A 264 -24.44 -17.06 22.79
CA ALA A 264 -25.02 -18.13 22.00
C ALA A 264 -24.49 -19.51 22.43
N ASN A 265 -25.20 -20.19 23.27
CA ASN A 265 -24.91 -21.59 23.65
C ASN A 265 -25.58 -22.58 22.67
N HIS A 266 -25.28 -22.42 21.35
CA HIS A 266 -25.86 -23.19 20.25
C HIS A 266 -24.83 -23.47 19.17
N THR A 267 -24.66 -24.74 18.76
CA THR A 267 -23.56 -25.14 17.86
C THR A 267 -23.62 -24.46 16.49
N GLU A 268 -24.81 -24.36 15.88
CA GLU A 268 -24.95 -23.74 14.55
C GLU A 268 -24.69 -22.22 14.61
N ILE A 269 -25.13 -21.54 15.67
CA ILE A 269 -24.82 -20.12 15.86
C ILE A 269 -23.31 -19.92 16.03
N GLN A 270 -22.62 -20.81 16.76
CA GLN A 270 -21.15 -20.73 16.89
C GLN A 270 -20.44 -20.85 15.53
N LYS A 271 -20.91 -21.75 14.66
CA LYS A 271 -20.37 -21.88 13.29
C LYS A 271 -20.58 -20.60 12.47
N ILE A 272 -21.75 -19.97 12.61
CA ILE A 272 -22.06 -18.70 11.93
C ILE A 272 -21.16 -17.58 12.47
N VAL A 273 -20.97 -17.48 13.79
CA VAL A 273 -20.07 -16.49 14.42
C VAL A 273 -18.64 -16.63 13.90
N VAL A 274 -18.14 -17.85 13.70
CA VAL A 274 -16.81 -18.06 13.08
C VAL A 274 -16.76 -17.50 11.67
N LYS A 275 -17.78 -17.72 10.84
CA LYS A 275 -17.88 -17.16 9.50
C LYS A 275 -17.90 -15.61 9.53
N MET A 276 -18.67 -15.02 10.46
CA MET A 276 -18.68 -13.55 10.62
C MET A 276 -17.31 -13.00 10.99
N LYS A 277 -16.57 -13.69 11.90
CA LYS A 277 -15.22 -13.31 12.30
C LYS A 277 -14.25 -13.36 11.13
N ASP A 278 -14.33 -14.39 10.29
CA ASP A 278 -13.48 -14.52 9.10
C ASP A 278 -13.73 -13.37 8.12
N GLU A 279 -14.98 -13.04 7.81
CA GLU A 279 -15.29 -11.89 6.96
C GLU A 279 -14.84 -10.56 7.58
N LEU A 280 -14.98 -10.41 8.90
CA LEU A 280 -14.55 -9.20 9.60
C LEU A 280 -13.04 -9.00 9.59
N GLU A 281 -12.24 -10.06 9.74
CA GLU A 281 -10.77 -9.94 9.64
C GLU A 281 -10.35 -9.52 8.24
N LYS A 282 -10.98 -10.04 7.20
CA LYS A 282 -10.74 -9.58 5.82
C LYS A 282 -11.06 -8.08 5.66
N ILE A 283 -12.17 -7.59 6.25
CA ILE A 283 -12.51 -6.15 6.25
C ILE A 283 -11.43 -5.33 6.96
N LYS A 284 -10.94 -5.78 8.12
CA LYS A 284 -9.88 -5.07 8.86
C LYS A 284 -8.58 -4.97 8.06
N GLU A 285 -8.15 -6.06 7.43
CA GLU A 285 -6.98 -6.08 6.57
C GLU A 285 -7.12 -5.08 5.41
N GLN A 286 -8.27 -5.09 4.73
CA GLN A 286 -8.51 -4.18 3.61
C GLN A 286 -8.64 -2.71 4.05
N SER A 287 -9.17 -2.44 5.24
CA SER A 287 -9.29 -1.06 5.77
C SER A 287 -7.93 -0.35 5.89
N LEU A 288 -6.85 -1.10 6.09
CA LEU A 288 -5.49 -0.56 6.11
C LEU A 288 -5.01 -0.08 4.74
N ASN A 289 -5.61 -0.61 3.67
CA ASN A 289 -5.26 -0.29 2.29
C ASN A 289 -6.14 0.81 1.68
N ILE A 290 -7.25 1.20 2.34
CA ILE A 290 -8.15 2.25 1.87
C ILE A 290 -7.61 3.61 2.29
N LEU A 291 -7.51 4.52 1.32
CA LEU A 291 -7.14 5.92 1.53
C LEU A 291 -8.33 6.72 2.03
#